data_99bbbd45b9668c5f6d6201f8ef3a488b
#
_entry.id   99bbbd45b9668c5f6d6201f8ef3a488b
#
_cell.length_a   1.000
_cell.length_b   1.000
_cell.length_c   1.000
_cell.angle_alpha   90.00
_cell.angle_beta   90.00
_cell.angle_gamma   90.00
#
_symmetry.space_group_name_H-M   'P 1'
#
loop_
_entity.id
_entity.type
_entity.pdbx_description
1 polymer ?
#
loop_
_entity_poly.entity_id
_entity_poly.type
_entity_poly.pdbx_seq_one_letter_code
_entity_poly.pdbx_strand_id
1 'polypeptide(L)'
;MFFNTLLLALRSIRRNLLRSFLTILGIVIGVSAVITMVTLGKGATQAVQMQIAGLGSNLLMVRAGQRRGWGGAGGAPPFKATDAEAILAQIGGVAAAAPEGRASVTVVGNGRNWATTITGSSNAWFNTGNWKLASGRIFSDDEQRAGSAVCILGETVRREIYGGAVGAGGLGEQLRIKQFSCTVIGVLTAKGQSAMGSDQDDTVLVPLHTLQRRVTGHQNVNTLLVSMEDGSDSTRLKASLRELLRERRKLADSDDDNFNILDTQQLAETLSGTTQVMTTLLGAVAAVSLLVGGIGIMNIMLVSVTERTREIGLRLAIGALEREVLLQFLIEAVVLAALGGIIGIVIATGASIVLARVMGVPYLFDPTINLLSFLFSAGIGVLFGYFPARRAAQMDPIEALRHE
;
A
#
# COMPACT_ATOMS: atom_id res chain seq x y z
N MET A 1 -1.40 12.70 47.45
CA MET A 1 -1.12 11.29 47.38
C MET A 1 -0.56 10.85 46.03
N PHE A 2 -1.21 11.12 44.89
CA PHE A 2 -0.80 10.65 43.55
C PHE A 2 0.64 11.02 43.13
N PHE A 3 1.06 12.26 43.38
CA PHE A 3 2.40 12.75 43.04
C PHE A 3 3.52 12.03 43.83
N ASN A 4 3.29 11.75 45.08
CA ASN A 4 4.26 11.05 45.95
C ASN A 4 4.38 9.57 45.51
N THR A 5 3.27 8.94 45.09
CA THR A 5 3.27 7.57 44.60
C THR A 5 3.98 7.45 43.26
N LEU A 6 3.83 8.45 42.38
CA LEU A 6 4.56 8.54 41.10
C LEU A 6 6.07 8.67 41.32
N LEU A 7 6.49 9.55 42.26
CA LEU A 7 7.91 9.73 42.64
C LEU A 7 8.50 8.41 43.24
N LEU A 8 7.73 7.71 44.03
CA LEU A 8 8.14 6.42 44.60
C LEU A 8 8.27 5.36 43.51
N ALA A 9 7.36 5.31 42.52
CA ALA A 9 7.44 4.41 41.37
C ALA A 9 8.71 4.68 40.53
N LEU A 10 9.03 5.94 40.26
CA LEU A 10 10.25 6.33 39.53
C LEU A 10 11.53 6.00 40.32
N ARG A 11 11.54 6.13 41.63
CA ARG A 11 12.68 5.71 42.50
C ARG A 11 12.84 4.20 42.50
N SER A 12 11.75 3.44 42.52
CA SER A 12 11.74 1.98 42.45
C SER A 12 12.40 1.47 41.15
N ILE A 13 12.06 2.10 40.02
CA ILE A 13 12.65 1.81 38.70
C ILE A 13 14.16 2.00 38.72
N ARG A 14 14.64 3.09 39.35
CA ARG A 14 16.07 3.40 39.46
C ARG A 14 16.87 2.41 40.33
N ARG A 15 16.21 1.73 41.26
CA ARG A 15 16.88 0.84 42.22
C ARG A 15 17.22 -0.53 41.61
N ASN A 16 16.48 -0.96 40.56
CA ASN A 16 16.69 -2.21 39.82
C ASN A 16 16.64 -2.01 38.31
N LEU A 17 17.55 -1.22 37.76
CA LEU A 17 17.59 -0.78 36.38
C LEU A 17 17.51 -1.91 35.35
N LEU A 18 18.25 -3.01 35.56
CA LEU A 18 18.31 -4.12 34.61
C LEU A 18 16.96 -4.84 34.49
N ARG A 19 16.27 -5.02 35.63
CA ARG A 19 14.96 -5.70 35.70
C ARG A 19 13.87 -4.82 35.07
N SER A 20 13.83 -3.54 35.45
CA SER A 20 12.89 -2.57 34.89
C SER A 20 13.09 -2.40 33.39
N PHE A 21 14.34 -2.36 32.91
CA PHE A 21 14.66 -2.29 31.49
C PHE A 21 14.12 -3.49 30.70
N LEU A 22 14.36 -4.73 31.19
CA LEU A 22 13.87 -5.95 30.53
C LEU A 22 12.34 -6.00 30.42
N THR A 23 11.63 -5.50 31.44
CA THR A 23 10.16 -5.44 31.43
C THR A 23 9.63 -4.41 30.47
N ILE A 24 10.19 -3.18 30.56
CA ILE A 24 9.82 -2.08 29.68
C ILE A 24 10.11 -2.47 28.24
N LEU A 25 11.22 -3.17 27.99
CA LEU A 25 11.62 -3.64 26.65
C LEU A 25 10.54 -4.52 25.99
N GLY A 26 9.94 -5.45 26.76
CA GLY A 26 8.85 -6.30 26.23
C GLY A 26 7.64 -5.47 25.77
N ILE A 27 7.25 -4.45 26.54
CA ILE A 27 6.16 -3.55 26.18
C ILE A 27 6.55 -2.66 25.00
N VAL A 28 7.76 -2.10 25.03
CA VAL A 28 8.30 -1.26 23.96
C VAL A 28 8.29 -2.00 22.63
N ILE A 29 8.77 -3.24 22.60
CA ILE A 29 8.76 -4.08 21.40
C ILE A 29 7.32 -4.32 20.92
N GLY A 30 6.41 -4.71 21.84
CA GLY A 30 5.02 -4.98 21.50
C GLY A 30 4.32 -3.73 20.91
N VAL A 31 4.41 -2.60 21.60
CA VAL A 31 3.79 -1.33 21.17
C VAL A 31 4.41 -0.83 19.87
N SER A 32 5.75 -0.86 19.76
CA SER A 32 6.43 -0.38 18.57
C SER A 32 6.11 -1.25 17.35
N ALA A 33 6.04 -2.57 17.53
CA ALA A 33 5.66 -3.49 16.46
C ALA A 33 4.23 -3.22 15.94
N VAL A 34 3.25 -3.08 16.84
CA VAL A 34 1.84 -2.77 16.46
C VAL A 34 1.75 -1.49 15.66
N ILE A 35 2.32 -0.39 16.20
CA ILE A 35 2.21 0.92 15.55
C ILE A 35 2.92 0.93 14.20
N THR A 36 4.17 0.42 14.14
CA THR A 36 4.94 0.37 12.89
C THR A 36 4.20 -0.42 11.83
N MET A 37 3.65 -1.57 12.20
CA MET A 37 2.93 -2.47 11.29
C MET A 37 1.66 -1.84 10.72
N VAL A 38 0.83 -1.24 11.58
CA VAL A 38 -0.41 -0.58 11.16
C VAL A 38 -0.11 0.64 10.29
N THR A 39 0.90 1.43 10.66
CA THR A 39 1.32 2.62 9.90
C THR A 39 1.83 2.25 8.51
N LEU A 40 2.71 1.25 8.40
CA LEU A 40 3.22 0.77 7.11
C LEU A 40 2.13 0.08 6.28
N GLY A 41 1.24 -0.69 6.91
CA GLY A 41 0.10 -1.30 6.23
C GLY A 41 -0.84 -0.26 5.62
N LYS A 42 -1.18 0.80 6.35
CA LYS A 42 -1.97 1.93 5.83
C LYS A 42 -1.23 2.67 4.71
N GLY A 43 0.08 2.90 4.88
CA GLY A 43 0.93 3.51 3.85
C GLY A 43 0.96 2.68 2.56
N ALA A 44 1.13 1.37 2.67
CA ALA A 44 1.10 0.45 1.52
C ALA A 44 -0.26 0.46 0.82
N THR A 45 -1.37 0.39 1.57
CA THR A 45 -2.73 0.50 1.01
C THR A 45 -2.93 1.83 0.28
N GLN A 46 -2.51 2.94 0.88
CA GLN A 46 -2.59 4.26 0.26
C GLN A 46 -1.75 4.36 -1.02
N ALA A 47 -0.54 3.79 -1.02
CA ALA A 47 0.31 3.74 -2.22
C ALA A 47 -0.38 2.99 -3.37
N VAL A 48 -0.97 1.81 -3.07
CA VAL A 48 -1.74 1.03 -4.05
C VAL A 48 -2.94 1.83 -4.58
N GLN A 49 -3.70 2.48 -3.70
CA GLN A 49 -4.85 3.30 -4.11
C GLN A 49 -4.44 4.47 -5.01
N MET A 50 -3.36 5.19 -4.67
CA MET A 50 -2.84 6.28 -5.50
C MET A 50 -2.37 5.79 -6.87
N GLN A 51 -1.71 4.63 -6.94
CA GLN A 51 -1.27 4.05 -8.20
C GLN A 51 -2.44 3.63 -9.09
N ILE A 52 -3.50 3.06 -8.50
CA ILE A 52 -4.71 2.67 -9.24
C ILE A 52 -5.50 3.90 -9.69
N ALA A 53 -5.62 4.91 -8.84
CA ALA A 53 -6.19 6.20 -9.24
C ALA A 53 -5.43 6.84 -10.41
N GLY A 54 -4.10 6.66 -10.45
CA GLY A 54 -3.25 7.07 -11.57
C GLY A 54 -3.51 6.31 -12.88
N LEU A 55 -3.97 5.06 -12.82
CA LEU A 55 -4.37 4.27 -14.00
C LEU A 55 -5.76 4.64 -14.55
N GLY A 56 -6.57 5.35 -13.77
CA GLY A 56 -8.00 5.54 -13.98
C GLY A 56 -8.79 4.58 -13.08
N SER A 57 -9.47 5.12 -12.08
CA SER A 57 -10.22 4.35 -11.08
C SER A 57 -11.34 3.48 -11.69
N ASN A 58 -11.83 3.85 -12.87
CA ASN A 58 -12.97 3.23 -13.54
C ASN A 58 -12.54 2.49 -14.83
N LEU A 59 -11.31 1.91 -14.85
CA LEU A 59 -10.75 1.27 -16.04
C LEU A 59 -10.98 -0.24 -16.03
N LEU A 60 -11.58 -0.74 -17.10
CA LEU A 60 -11.62 -2.17 -17.45
C LEU A 60 -10.61 -2.44 -18.56
N MET A 61 -9.72 -3.40 -18.34
CA MET A 61 -8.74 -3.84 -19.33
C MET A 61 -9.16 -5.20 -19.88
N VAL A 62 -9.46 -5.26 -21.17
CA VAL A 62 -9.83 -6.52 -21.84
C VAL A 62 -8.62 -7.01 -22.64
N ARG A 63 -8.13 -8.21 -22.31
CA ARG A 63 -6.97 -8.83 -22.98
C ARG A 63 -7.38 -10.12 -23.68
N ALA A 64 -6.81 -10.37 -24.86
CA ALA A 64 -6.97 -11.66 -25.53
C ALA A 64 -6.18 -12.74 -24.79
N GLY A 65 -6.79 -13.94 -24.65
CA GLY A 65 -6.18 -15.09 -23.98
C GLY A 65 -6.99 -15.57 -22.78
N GLN A 66 -6.90 -16.86 -22.47
CA GLN A 66 -7.48 -17.44 -21.25
C GLN A 66 -6.55 -17.21 -20.06
N ARG A 67 -7.13 -17.08 -18.87
CA ARG A 67 -6.39 -17.03 -17.59
C ARG A 67 -5.94 -18.45 -17.16
N ARG A 68 -5.26 -19.18 -18.07
CA ARG A 68 -4.64 -20.45 -17.72
C ARG A 68 -3.15 -20.25 -17.50
N GLY A 69 -2.73 -20.25 -16.24
CA GLY A 69 -1.35 -20.45 -15.79
C GLY A 69 -0.30 -19.48 -16.35
N TRP A 70 0.74 -19.30 -15.64
CA TRP A 70 1.93 -18.58 -16.06
C TRP A 70 2.43 -19.15 -17.42
N GLY A 71 2.24 -18.42 -18.54
CA GLY A 71 2.99 -18.71 -19.74
C GLY A 71 2.23 -18.96 -21.04
N GLY A 72 0.97 -18.58 -21.20
CA GLY A 72 0.31 -18.86 -22.48
C GLY A 72 -0.82 -17.91 -22.86
N ALA A 73 -0.52 -16.87 -23.65
CA ALA A 73 -1.49 -16.36 -24.62
C ALA A 73 -1.63 -17.41 -25.76
N GLY A 74 -1.97 -18.66 -25.41
CA GLY A 74 -2.08 -19.75 -26.36
C GLY A 74 -3.28 -19.55 -27.27
N GLY A 75 -3.07 -19.06 -28.50
CA GLY A 75 -3.99 -19.25 -29.59
C GLY A 75 -5.25 -18.38 -29.66
N ALA A 76 -5.52 -17.49 -28.69
CA ALA A 76 -6.69 -16.62 -28.76
C ALA A 76 -6.52 -15.57 -29.87
N PRO A 77 -7.49 -15.42 -30.80
CA PRO A 77 -7.39 -14.41 -31.84
C PRO A 77 -7.30 -13.01 -31.19
N PRO A 78 -6.47 -12.10 -31.72
CA PRO A 78 -6.35 -10.71 -31.25
C PRO A 78 -7.67 -9.95 -31.48
N PHE A 79 -7.83 -8.85 -30.76
CA PHE A 79 -8.92 -7.91 -31.00
C PHE A 79 -8.66 -7.08 -32.26
N LYS A 80 -9.72 -6.39 -32.72
CA LYS A 80 -9.67 -5.41 -33.80
C LYS A 80 -9.98 -4.01 -33.24
N ALA A 81 -9.58 -2.97 -33.94
CA ALA A 81 -9.93 -1.60 -33.57
C ALA A 81 -11.45 -1.38 -33.51
N THR A 82 -12.19 -2.03 -34.43
CA THR A 82 -13.66 -2.01 -34.51
C THR A 82 -14.35 -2.61 -33.28
N ASP A 83 -13.64 -3.39 -32.45
CA ASP A 83 -14.21 -3.91 -31.21
C ASP A 83 -14.35 -2.80 -30.15
N ALA A 84 -13.39 -1.86 -30.09
CA ALA A 84 -13.49 -0.68 -29.21
C ALA A 84 -14.64 0.25 -29.64
N GLU A 85 -14.82 0.46 -30.95
CA GLU A 85 -15.91 1.25 -31.51
C GLU A 85 -17.26 0.63 -31.18
N ALA A 86 -17.39 -0.70 -31.32
CA ALA A 86 -18.62 -1.40 -30.98
C ALA A 86 -18.95 -1.34 -29.48
N ILE A 87 -17.94 -1.44 -28.61
CA ILE A 87 -18.11 -1.29 -27.15
C ILE A 87 -18.71 0.10 -26.84
N LEU A 88 -18.12 1.14 -27.41
CA LEU A 88 -18.59 2.51 -27.18
C LEU A 88 -20.01 2.75 -27.71
N ALA A 89 -20.37 2.15 -28.86
CA ALA A 89 -21.67 2.34 -29.52
C ALA A 89 -22.80 1.52 -28.88
N GLN A 90 -22.53 0.34 -28.30
CA GLN A 90 -23.55 -0.62 -27.91
C GLN A 90 -23.69 -0.82 -26.40
N ILE A 91 -22.68 -0.41 -25.60
CA ILE A 91 -22.72 -0.58 -24.16
C ILE A 91 -22.91 0.77 -23.47
N GLY A 92 -24.05 0.94 -22.78
CA GLY A 92 -24.30 2.12 -21.95
C GLY A 92 -23.39 2.13 -20.69
N GLY A 93 -23.05 3.35 -20.24
CA GLY A 93 -22.16 3.53 -19.07
C GLY A 93 -20.68 3.44 -19.38
N VAL A 94 -20.31 3.39 -20.68
CA VAL A 94 -18.91 3.47 -21.15
C VAL A 94 -18.60 4.92 -21.51
N ALA A 95 -17.65 5.53 -20.80
CA ALA A 95 -17.19 6.90 -21.07
C ALA A 95 -16.20 6.97 -22.26
N ALA A 96 -15.34 5.99 -22.40
CA ALA A 96 -14.38 5.89 -23.50
C ALA A 96 -13.90 4.45 -23.70
N ALA A 97 -13.57 4.10 -24.96
CA ALA A 97 -12.97 2.83 -25.31
C ALA A 97 -11.79 3.06 -26.24
N ALA A 98 -10.62 2.51 -25.92
CA ALA A 98 -9.40 2.68 -26.70
C ALA A 98 -8.79 1.32 -27.06
N PRO A 99 -8.55 1.04 -28.35
CA PRO A 99 -7.77 -0.12 -28.75
C PRO A 99 -6.29 0.16 -28.50
N GLU A 100 -5.59 -0.81 -27.91
CA GLU A 100 -4.17 -0.70 -27.61
C GLU A 100 -3.36 -1.84 -28.22
N GLY A 101 -2.35 -1.48 -29.00
CA GLY A 101 -1.30 -2.39 -29.46
C GLY A 101 0.03 -2.01 -28.84
N ARG A 102 0.88 -2.98 -28.50
CA ARG A 102 2.21 -2.76 -27.93
C ARG A 102 3.28 -3.56 -28.63
N ALA A 103 4.48 -3.00 -28.74
CA ALA A 103 5.66 -3.71 -29.22
C ALA A 103 6.91 -3.15 -28.52
N SER A 104 7.87 -4.03 -28.21
CA SER A 104 9.18 -3.60 -27.70
C SER A 104 10.06 -3.15 -28.87
N VAL A 105 10.67 -1.99 -28.73
CA VAL A 105 11.52 -1.37 -29.77
C VAL A 105 12.70 -0.66 -29.12
N THR A 106 13.77 -0.46 -29.93
CA THR A 106 14.82 0.48 -29.58
C THR A 106 14.57 1.77 -30.36
N VAL A 107 14.52 2.88 -29.63
CA VAL A 107 14.39 4.22 -30.18
C VAL A 107 15.76 4.90 -30.19
N VAL A 108 15.99 5.77 -31.19
CA VAL A 108 17.26 6.50 -31.37
C VAL A 108 16.95 7.95 -31.61
N GLY A 109 17.56 8.83 -30.86
CA GLY A 109 17.44 10.28 -30.97
C GLY A 109 18.60 10.98 -30.30
N ASN A 110 18.94 12.17 -30.70
CA ASN A 110 19.98 12.97 -30.06
C ASN A 110 21.31 12.21 -29.81
N GLY A 111 21.69 11.30 -30.73
CA GLY A 111 22.90 10.46 -30.57
C GLY A 111 22.82 9.38 -29.51
N ARG A 112 21.68 9.16 -28.87
CA ARG A 112 21.45 8.15 -27.84
C ARG A 112 20.44 7.11 -28.31
N ASN A 113 20.46 5.94 -27.69
CA ASN A 113 19.49 4.89 -27.94
C ASN A 113 18.87 4.43 -26.60
N TRP A 114 17.62 3.98 -26.65
CA TRP A 114 16.91 3.46 -25.49
C TRP A 114 15.97 2.34 -25.91
N ALA A 115 15.96 1.24 -25.16
CA ALA A 115 15.02 0.15 -25.35
C ALA A 115 13.73 0.47 -24.57
N THR A 116 12.61 0.57 -25.28
CA THR A 116 11.33 0.99 -24.68
C THR A 116 10.16 0.25 -25.32
N THR A 117 8.96 0.49 -24.80
CA THR A 117 7.70 -0.01 -25.38
C THR A 117 7.07 1.08 -26.24
N ILE A 118 6.81 0.76 -27.51
CA ILE A 118 5.94 1.59 -28.34
C ILE A 118 4.50 1.14 -28.16
N THR A 119 3.62 2.08 -27.87
CA THR A 119 2.18 1.90 -27.70
C THR A 119 1.45 2.59 -28.84
N GLY A 120 0.64 1.85 -29.58
CA GLY A 120 -0.24 2.40 -30.63
C GLY A 120 -1.68 2.43 -30.12
N SER A 121 -2.31 3.59 -30.16
CA SER A 121 -3.70 3.75 -29.73
C SER A 121 -4.40 4.93 -30.42
N SER A 122 -5.64 5.21 -30.02
CA SER A 122 -6.41 6.39 -30.38
C SER A 122 -6.34 7.46 -29.29
N ASN A 123 -6.87 8.66 -29.55
CA ASN A 123 -6.96 9.73 -28.53
C ASN A 123 -7.82 9.34 -27.31
N ALA A 124 -8.73 8.36 -27.46
CA ALA A 124 -9.47 7.83 -26.32
C ALA A 124 -8.56 7.23 -25.24
N TRP A 125 -7.33 6.84 -25.58
CA TRP A 125 -6.33 6.33 -24.64
C TRP A 125 -5.98 7.34 -23.54
N PHE A 126 -5.97 8.64 -23.84
CA PHE A 126 -5.73 9.67 -22.83
C PHE A 126 -6.82 9.68 -21.75
N ASN A 127 -8.07 9.54 -22.18
CA ASN A 127 -9.22 9.52 -21.27
C ASN A 127 -9.29 8.20 -20.48
N THR A 128 -9.13 7.06 -21.16
CA THR A 128 -9.21 5.73 -20.53
C THR A 128 -8.13 5.52 -19.47
N GLY A 129 -6.92 6.00 -19.74
CA GLY A 129 -5.77 5.87 -18.83
C GLY A 129 -5.53 7.07 -17.93
N ASN A 130 -6.39 8.10 -17.95
CA ASN A 130 -6.17 9.38 -17.24
C ASN A 130 -4.76 9.96 -17.49
N TRP A 131 -4.35 9.98 -18.75
CA TRP A 131 -3.08 10.55 -19.15
C TRP A 131 -3.20 12.05 -19.47
N LYS A 132 -2.21 12.82 -19.03
CA LYS A 132 -2.11 14.25 -19.30
C LYS A 132 -0.81 14.55 -20.03
N LEU A 133 -0.82 15.61 -20.82
CA LEU A 133 0.40 16.13 -21.46
C LEU A 133 1.10 17.13 -20.51
N ALA A 134 2.41 17.00 -20.40
CA ALA A 134 3.26 18.01 -19.78
C ALA A 134 3.54 19.16 -20.77
N SER A 135 3.67 18.82 -22.07
CA SER A 135 3.89 19.81 -23.15
C SER A 135 3.42 19.25 -24.49
N GLY A 136 3.16 20.13 -25.45
CA GLY A 136 2.74 19.74 -26.79
C GLY A 136 1.24 19.52 -26.95
N ARG A 137 0.85 18.63 -27.85
CA ARG A 137 -0.53 18.34 -28.23
C ARG A 137 -0.78 16.83 -28.42
N ILE A 138 -2.03 16.42 -28.40
CA ILE A 138 -2.47 15.08 -28.81
C ILE A 138 -2.50 14.97 -30.35
N PHE A 139 -2.76 13.76 -30.85
CA PHE A 139 -2.91 13.51 -32.28
C PHE A 139 -4.13 14.26 -32.86
N SER A 140 -4.01 14.78 -34.07
CA SER A 140 -5.19 15.21 -34.82
C SER A 140 -5.94 13.99 -35.40
N ASP A 141 -7.21 14.16 -35.76
CA ASP A 141 -7.99 13.07 -36.36
C ASP A 141 -7.41 12.63 -37.71
N ASP A 142 -6.84 13.57 -38.47
CA ASP A 142 -6.17 13.26 -39.74
C ASP A 142 -4.88 12.46 -39.49
N GLU A 143 -4.10 12.79 -38.47
CA GLU A 143 -2.88 12.07 -38.12
C GLU A 143 -3.22 10.63 -37.66
N GLN A 144 -4.32 10.45 -36.93
CA GLN A 144 -4.77 9.13 -36.53
C GLN A 144 -5.22 8.29 -37.73
N ARG A 145 -6.07 8.86 -38.60
CA ARG A 145 -6.59 8.19 -39.82
C ARG A 145 -5.52 7.85 -40.79
N ALA A 146 -4.63 8.81 -41.07
CA ALA A 146 -3.52 8.62 -42.03
C ALA A 146 -2.43 7.67 -41.51
N GLY A 147 -2.31 7.47 -40.20
CA GLY A 147 -1.17 6.80 -39.59
C GLY A 147 0.12 7.61 -39.78
N SER A 148 0.05 8.90 -39.49
CA SER A 148 1.17 9.83 -39.64
C SER A 148 2.34 9.48 -38.72
N ALA A 149 3.55 9.85 -39.13
CA ALA A 149 4.78 9.61 -38.38
C ALA A 149 4.96 10.66 -37.27
N VAL A 150 4.04 10.67 -36.32
CA VAL A 150 4.07 11.51 -35.09
C VAL A 150 4.13 10.67 -33.87
N CYS A 151 4.76 11.14 -32.80
CA CYS A 151 4.86 10.42 -31.54
C CYS A 151 4.76 11.36 -30.33
N ILE A 152 4.33 10.79 -29.20
CA ILE A 152 4.27 11.44 -27.90
C ILE A 152 5.13 10.59 -26.94
N LEU A 153 6.02 11.26 -26.23
CA LEU A 153 7.00 10.58 -25.37
C LEU A 153 6.50 10.49 -23.92
N GLY A 154 6.73 9.34 -23.29
CA GLY A 154 6.74 9.27 -21.84
C GLY A 154 8.00 9.91 -21.26
N GLU A 155 7.92 10.33 -20.01
CA GLU A 155 8.97 11.13 -19.37
C GLU A 155 10.30 10.37 -19.25
N THR A 156 10.28 9.05 -19.02
CA THR A 156 11.50 8.24 -18.95
C THR A 156 12.21 8.21 -20.31
N VAL A 157 11.48 7.96 -21.39
CA VAL A 157 12.08 7.97 -22.76
C VAL A 157 12.61 9.35 -23.10
N ARG A 158 11.86 10.42 -22.79
CA ARG A 158 12.31 11.80 -23.00
C ARG A 158 13.62 12.07 -22.27
N ARG A 159 13.70 11.72 -20.98
CA ARG A 159 14.88 11.94 -20.15
C ARG A 159 16.11 11.16 -20.65
N GLU A 160 15.92 9.91 -21.02
CA GLU A 160 17.04 9.05 -21.47
C GLU A 160 17.59 9.48 -22.86
N ILE A 161 16.72 9.94 -23.75
CA ILE A 161 17.12 10.36 -25.10
C ILE A 161 17.61 11.80 -25.14
N TYR A 162 16.85 12.75 -24.56
CA TYR A 162 17.12 14.17 -24.68
C TYR A 162 17.76 14.78 -23.43
N GLY A 163 17.66 14.14 -22.28
CA GLY A 163 18.18 14.67 -21.01
C GLY A 163 17.40 15.88 -20.49
N GLY A 164 18.01 16.65 -19.58
CA GLY A 164 17.43 17.89 -19.06
C GLY A 164 16.40 17.72 -17.95
N ALA A 165 15.83 18.85 -17.49
CA ALA A 165 14.80 18.89 -16.47
C ALA A 165 13.49 18.22 -16.95
N VAL A 166 12.62 17.83 -16.02
CA VAL A 166 11.33 17.19 -16.30
C VAL A 166 10.51 18.03 -17.28
N GLY A 167 10.03 17.41 -18.37
CA GLY A 167 9.23 18.06 -19.41
C GLY A 167 10.01 18.97 -20.37
N ALA A 168 11.33 19.15 -20.21
CA ALA A 168 12.13 19.98 -21.07
C ALA A 168 12.84 19.19 -22.18
N GLY A 169 12.80 19.67 -23.42
CA GLY A 169 13.41 19.06 -24.61
C GLY A 169 12.56 17.95 -25.24
N GLY A 170 12.93 17.58 -26.46
CA GLY A 170 12.27 16.53 -27.23
C GLY A 170 11.12 17.02 -28.12
N LEU A 171 10.41 18.09 -27.79
CA LEU A 171 9.28 18.56 -28.56
C LEU A 171 9.75 19.14 -29.91
N GLY A 172 9.14 18.69 -31.03
CA GLY A 172 9.52 19.05 -32.40
C GLY A 172 10.72 18.27 -32.95
N GLU A 173 11.41 17.52 -32.09
CA GLU A 173 12.58 16.72 -32.51
C GLU A 173 12.17 15.42 -33.23
N GLN A 174 13.14 14.84 -33.94
CA GLN A 174 12.96 13.57 -34.65
C GLN A 174 13.42 12.39 -33.77
N LEU A 175 12.54 11.43 -33.60
CA LEU A 175 12.85 10.15 -32.96
C LEU A 175 12.79 9.01 -33.97
N ARG A 176 13.88 8.28 -34.17
CA ARG A 176 13.92 7.12 -35.06
C ARG A 176 13.47 5.89 -34.29
N ILE A 177 12.50 5.18 -34.86
CA ILE A 177 11.94 3.92 -34.34
C ILE A 177 12.12 2.86 -35.40
N LYS A 178 12.98 1.87 -35.17
CA LYS A 178 13.32 0.87 -36.21
C LYS A 178 13.71 1.54 -37.54
N GLN A 179 12.86 1.42 -38.55
CA GLN A 179 13.10 1.88 -39.93
C GLN A 179 12.42 3.21 -40.28
N PHE A 180 11.72 3.84 -39.35
CA PHE A 180 11.07 5.12 -39.62
C PHE A 180 11.39 6.14 -38.53
N SER A 181 11.27 7.43 -38.88
CA SER A 181 11.38 8.52 -37.93
C SER A 181 10.01 9.13 -37.69
N CYS A 182 9.71 9.48 -36.43
CA CYS A 182 8.53 10.25 -36.09
C CYS A 182 8.91 11.61 -35.48
N THR A 183 8.07 12.60 -35.70
CA THR A 183 8.20 13.92 -35.06
C THR A 183 7.53 13.86 -33.68
N VAL A 184 8.25 14.29 -32.67
CA VAL A 184 7.72 14.37 -31.31
C VAL A 184 6.78 15.55 -31.19
N ILE A 185 5.47 15.31 -30.99
CA ILE A 185 4.44 16.35 -30.91
C ILE A 185 3.97 16.63 -29.48
N GLY A 186 4.38 15.80 -28.52
CA GLY A 186 4.01 15.97 -27.11
C GLY A 186 4.86 15.14 -26.18
N VAL A 187 4.80 15.49 -24.91
CA VAL A 187 5.43 14.77 -23.80
C VAL A 187 4.37 14.53 -22.73
N LEU A 188 4.28 13.29 -22.23
CA LEU A 188 3.35 12.92 -21.18
C LEU A 188 3.81 13.45 -19.82
N THR A 189 2.86 13.74 -18.93
CA THR A 189 3.15 13.99 -17.52
C THR A 189 3.59 12.68 -16.87
N ALA A 190 4.66 12.72 -16.07
CA ALA A 190 5.17 11.55 -15.38
C ALA A 190 4.13 10.98 -14.41
N LYS A 191 3.93 9.66 -14.46
CA LYS A 191 3.10 8.86 -13.53
C LYS A 191 3.94 8.00 -12.59
N GLY A 192 5.21 7.74 -12.96
CA GLY A 192 6.11 6.89 -12.20
C GLY A 192 5.85 5.39 -12.38
N GLN A 193 6.23 4.62 -11.38
CA GLN A 193 6.08 3.15 -11.42
C GLN A 193 4.63 2.72 -11.14
N SER A 194 4.19 1.67 -11.84
CA SER A 194 2.90 1.02 -11.58
C SER A 194 2.95 0.16 -10.31
N ALA A 195 1.79 -0.24 -9.80
CA ALA A 195 1.66 -1.17 -8.66
C ALA A 195 2.41 -2.50 -8.83
N MET A 196 2.71 -2.88 -10.06
CA MET A 196 3.46 -4.09 -10.42
C MET A 196 4.96 -3.82 -10.66
N GLY A 197 5.46 -2.62 -10.32
CA GLY A 197 6.87 -2.25 -10.43
C GLY A 197 7.35 -1.91 -11.86
N SER A 198 6.46 -1.89 -12.86
CA SER A 198 6.81 -1.46 -14.22
C SER A 198 6.75 0.06 -14.33
N ASP A 199 7.73 0.66 -15.00
CA ASP A 199 7.74 2.09 -15.29
C ASP A 199 6.69 2.41 -16.37
N GLN A 200 5.68 3.23 -16.01
CA GLN A 200 4.61 3.65 -16.91
C GLN A 200 5.10 4.74 -17.89
N ASP A 201 6.13 5.46 -17.50
CA ASP A 201 6.69 6.56 -18.27
C ASP A 201 7.68 6.09 -19.35
N ASP A 202 8.04 4.78 -19.33
CA ASP A 202 8.89 4.16 -20.35
C ASP A 202 8.07 3.68 -21.56
N THR A 203 7.48 4.65 -22.26
CA THR A 203 6.64 4.39 -23.43
C THR A 203 6.77 5.49 -24.49
N VAL A 204 6.55 5.10 -25.76
CA VAL A 204 6.36 6.02 -26.87
C VAL A 204 4.98 5.78 -27.46
N LEU A 205 4.10 6.76 -27.38
CA LEU A 205 2.75 6.67 -27.95
C LEU A 205 2.74 7.15 -29.40
N VAL A 206 2.11 6.35 -30.28
CA VAL A 206 1.92 6.67 -31.71
C VAL A 206 0.46 6.37 -32.11
N PRO A 207 -0.07 6.94 -33.20
CA PRO A 207 -1.35 6.52 -33.73
C PRO A 207 -1.38 5.00 -33.99
N LEU A 208 -2.52 4.34 -33.70
CA LEU A 208 -2.65 2.90 -33.85
C LEU A 208 -2.23 2.41 -35.25
N HIS A 209 -2.69 3.13 -36.29
CA HIS A 209 -2.35 2.78 -37.68
C HIS A 209 -0.85 2.92 -37.98
N THR A 210 -0.15 3.86 -37.31
CA THR A 210 1.31 3.97 -37.43
C THR A 210 2.01 2.74 -36.83
N LEU A 211 1.60 2.30 -35.65
CA LEU A 211 2.11 1.08 -35.05
C LEU A 211 1.90 -0.13 -35.98
N GLN A 212 0.67 -0.31 -36.45
CA GLN A 212 0.26 -1.45 -37.27
C GLN A 212 1.02 -1.51 -38.61
N ARG A 213 1.16 -0.39 -39.29
CA ARG A 213 1.80 -0.34 -40.63
C ARG A 213 3.32 -0.32 -40.57
N ARG A 214 3.92 0.38 -39.59
CA ARG A 214 5.38 0.67 -39.62
C ARG A 214 6.18 -0.15 -38.59
N VAL A 215 5.54 -0.73 -37.60
CA VAL A 215 6.25 -1.44 -36.50
C VAL A 215 5.93 -2.91 -36.46
N THR A 216 4.64 -3.27 -36.44
CA THR A 216 4.19 -4.65 -36.21
C THR A 216 3.86 -5.38 -37.51
N GLY A 217 3.44 -4.69 -38.58
CA GLY A 217 3.05 -5.29 -39.86
C GLY A 217 1.69 -6.04 -39.82
N HIS A 218 0.94 -5.92 -38.75
CA HIS A 218 -0.38 -6.56 -38.59
C HIS A 218 -1.36 -5.63 -37.87
N GLN A 219 -2.67 -5.88 -38.05
CA GLN A 219 -3.74 -5.05 -37.46
C GLN A 219 -4.20 -5.52 -36.08
N ASN A 220 -3.43 -6.34 -35.41
CA ASN A 220 -3.78 -6.90 -34.12
C ASN A 220 -3.80 -5.83 -33.03
N VAL A 221 -4.80 -5.91 -32.16
CA VAL A 221 -4.94 -5.14 -30.95
C VAL A 221 -4.80 -6.12 -29.76
N ASN A 222 -3.90 -5.83 -28.84
CA ASN A 222 -3.60 -6.72 -27.73
C ASN A 222 -4.58 -6.52 -26.56
N THR A 223 -4.97 -5.27 -26.35
CA THR A 223 -5.79 -4.86 -25.21
C THR A 223 -6.86 -3.85 -25.65
N LEU A 224 -8.06 -3.97 -25.12
CA LEU A 224 -9.07 -2.93 -25.18
C LEU A 224 -9.15 -2.29 -23.81
N LEU A 225 -8.95 -0.99 -23.76
CA LEU A 225 -9.09 -0.16 -22.56
C LEU A 225 -10.47 0.46 -22.57
N VAL A 226 -11.26 0.22 -21.53
CA VAL A 226 -12.65 0.70 -21.43
C VAL A 226 -12.80 1.46 -20.13
N SER A 227 -13.05 2.77 -20.22
CA SER A 227 -13.35 3.62 -19.08
C SER A 227 -14.85 3.65 -18.84
N MET A 228 -15.27 3.42 -17.60
CA MET A 228 -16.67 3.51 -17.20
C MET A 228 -17.03 4.96 -16.84
N GLU A 229 -18.30 5.33 -17.01
CA GLU A 229 -18.84 6.57 -16.46
C GLU A 229 -18.91 6.49 -14.93
N ASP A 230 -18.75 7.64 -14.27
CA ASP A 230 -18.82 7.72 -12.82
C ASP A 230 -20.18 7.23 -12.30
N GLY A 231 -20.15 6.33 -11.32
CA GLY A 231 -21.34 5.74 -10.73
C GLY A 231 -21.92 4.53 -11.48
N SER A 232 -21.31 4.09 -12.60
CA SER A 232 -21.72 2.88 -13.29
C SER A 232 -21.39 1.61 -12.49
N ASP A 233 -22.26 0.61 -12.57
CA ASP A 233 -22.04 -0.70 -11.95
C ASP A 233 -21.06 -1.53 -12.78
N SER A 234 -19.83 -1.71 -12.24
CA SER A 234 -18.79 -2.46 -12.92
C SER A 234 -19.18 -3.93 -13.21
N THR A 235 -19.98 -4.53 -12.33
CA THR A 235 -20.41 -5.94 -12.49
C THR A 235 -21.34 -6.07 -13.69
N ARG A 236 -22.30 -5.17 -13.82
CA ARG A 236 -23.25 -5.14 -14.94
C ARG A 236 -22.52 -4.84 -16.25
N LEU A 237 -21.60 -3.87 -16.24
CA LEU A 237 -20.87 -3.46 -17.42
C LEU A 237 -19.91 -4.59 -17.88
N LYS A 238 -19.25 -5.31 -16.95
CA LYS A 238 -18.46 -6.51 -17.28
C LYS A 238 -19.32 -7.62 -17.92
N ALA A 239 -20.56 -7.82 -17.47
CA ALA A 239 -21.45 -8.80 -18.05
C ALA A 239 -21.83 -8.41 -19.50
N SER A 240 -22.19 -7.14 -19.75
CA SER A 240 -22.50 -6.66 -21.10
C SER A 240 -21.28 -6.69 -22.03
N LEU A 241 -20.09 -6.34 -21.52
CA LEU A 241 -18.83 -6.47 -22.26
C LEU A 241 -18.54 -7.93 -22.64
N ARG A 242 -18.77 -8.86 -21.72
CA ARG A 242 -18.59 -10.29 -21.97
C ARG A 242 -19.52 -10.78 -23.05
N GLU A 243 -20.80 -10.45 -22.96
CA GLU A 243 -21.81 -10.85 -23.94
C GLU A 243 -21.49 -10.31 -25.34
N LEU A 244 -21.22 -9.00 -25.47
CA LEU A 244 -20.85 -8.37 -26.74
C LEU A 244 -19.60 -9.02 -27.36
N LEU A 245 -18.56 -9.26 -26.55
CA LEU A 245 -17.33 -9.82 -27.05
C LEU A 245 -17.46 -11.30 -27.41
N ARG A 246 -18.28 -12.09 -26.69
CA ARG A 246 -18.61 -13.48 -27.09
C ARG A 246 -19.30 -13.52 -28.43
N GLU A 247 -20.30 -12.65 -28.64
CA GLU A 247 -21.00 -12.53 -29.92
C GLU A 247 -20.03 -12.17 -31.07
N ARG A 248 -19.24 -11.12 -30.90
CA ARG A 248 -18.29 -10.65 -31.94
C ARG A 248 -17.19 -11.65 -32.25
N ARG A 249 -16.81 -12.46 -31.27
CA ARG A 249 -15.82 -13.53 -31.42
C ARG A 249 -16.42 -14.87 -31.82
N LYS A 250 -17.76 -14.91 -32.02
CA LYS A 250 -18.53 -16.10 -32.41
C LYS A 250 -18.28 -17.31 -31.50
N LEU A 251 -18.22 -17.08 -30.19
CA LEU A 251 -18.10 -18.13 -29.20
C LEU A 251 -19.45 -18.79 -28.95
N ALA A 252 -19.53 -20.11 -28.96
CA ALA A 252 -20.72 -20.84 -28.55
C ALA A 252 -20.94 -20.72 -27.03
N ASP A 253 -22.16 -20.97 -26.57
CA ASP A 253 -22.47 -20.90 -25.11
C ASP A 253 -21.65 -21.91 -24.29
N SER A 254 -21.25 -23.03 -24.91
CA SER A 254 -20.39 -24.06 -24.31
C SER A 254 -18.93 -23.72 -24.27
N ASP A 255 -18.48 -22.69 -25.01
CA ASP A 255 -17.06 -22.36 -25.11
C ASP A 255 -16.62 -21.47 -23.92
N ASP A 256 -15.43 -21.73 -23.45
CA ASP A 256 -14.77 -20.82 -22.50
C ASP A 256 -14.43 -19.48 -23.15
N ASP A 257 -14.46 -18.40 -22.36
CA ASP A 257 -14.03 -17.08 -22.83
C ASP A 257 -12.55 -17.14 -23.27
N ASN A 258 -12.27 -16.73 -24.49
CA ASN A 258 -10.91 -16.61 -25.01
C ASN A 258 -10.33 -15.19 -24.82
N PHE A 259 -10.86 -14.48 -23.84
CA PHE A 259 -10.42 -13.17 -23.37
C PHE A 259 -10.64 -13.05 -21.85
N ASN A 260 -9.97 -12.08 -21.24
CA ASN A 260 -10.10 -11.79 -19.82
C ASN A 260 -10.40 -10.31 -19.62
N ILE A 261 -11.36 -10.00 -18.75
CA ILE A 261 -11.71 -8.64 -18.34
C ILE A 261 -11.13 -8.42 -16.95
N LEU A 262 -10.14 -7.52 -16.85
CA LEU A 262 -9.50 -7.10 -15.61
C LEU A 262 -10.11 -5.77 -15.19
N ASP A 263 -10.67 -5.73 -14.00
CA ASP A 263 -11.21 -4.54 -13.37
C ASP A 263 -10.14 -3.96 -12.43
N THR A 264 -9.71 -2.74 -12.69
CA THR A 264 -8.68 -2.07 -11.87
C THR A 264 -9.17 -1.79 -10.46
N GLN A 265 -10.46 -1.48 -10.29
CA GLN A 265 -11.06 -1.27 -8.98
C GLN A 265 -11.08 -2.58 -8.17
N GLN A 266 -11.52 -3.68 -8.77
CA GLN A 266 -11.52 -5.00 -8.11
C GLN A 266 -10.10 -5.44 -7.75
N LEU A 267 -9.11 -5.11 -8.58
CA LEU A 267 -7.70 -5.36 -8.26
C LEU A 267 -7.26 -4.56 -7.03
N ALA A 268 -7.65 -3.27 -6.95
CA ALA A 268 -7.40 -2.42 -5.78
C ALA A 268 -7.98 -3.00 -4.50
N GLU A 269 -9.25 -3.39 -4.55
CA GLU A 269 -9.96 -3.96 -3.42
C GLU A 269 -9.31 -5.27 -2.95
N THR A 270 -8.91 -6.13 -3.90
CA THR A 270 -8.22 -7.39 -3.59
C THR A 270 -6.86 -7.17 -2.93
N LEU A 271 -6.06 -6.24 -3.46
CA LEU A 271 -4.76 -5.90 -2.90
C LEU A 271 -4.90 -5.25 -1.52
N SER A 272 -5.85 -4.33 -1.37
CA SER A 272 -6.16 -3.68 -0.09
C SER A 272 -6.65 -4.70 0.95
N GLY A 273 -7.52 -5.62 0.55
CA GLY A 273 -8.01 -6.72 1.40
C GLY A 273 -6.88 -7.64 1.85
N THR A 274 -5.98 -8.01 0.95
CA THR A 274 -4.80 -8.82 1.28
C THR A 274 -3.89 -8.10 2.29
N THR A 275 -3.63 -6.81 2.08
CA THR A 275 -2.84 -6.00 3.01
C THR A 275 -3.51 -5.91 4.39
N GLN A 276 -4.85 -5.77 4.43
CA GLN A 276 -5.62 -5.75 5.66
C GLN A 276 -5.51 -7.08 6.43
N VAL A 277 -5.62 -8.22 5.75
CA VAL A 277 -5.45 -9.55 6.36
C VAL A 277 -4.04 -9.69 6.94
N MET A 278 -3.01 -9.33 6.18
CA MET A 278 -1.62 -9.35 6.65
C MET A 278 -1.42 -8.47 7.88
N THR A 279 -1.95 -7.24 7.85
CA THR A 279 -1.87 -6.30 8.99
C THR A 279 -2.58 -6.86 10.22
N THR A 280 -3.72 -7.53 10.05
CA THR A 280 -4.47 -8.16 11.14
C THR A 280 -3.69 -9.33 11.76
N LEU A 281 -3.13 -10.21 10.93
CA LEU A 281 -2.31 -11.34 11.40
C LEU A 281 -1.09 -10.87 12.19
N LEU A 282 -0.40 -9.89 11.66
CA LEU A 282 0.78 -9.33 12.32
C LEU A 282 0.40 -8.56 13.60
N GLY A 283 -0.75 -7.90 13.60
CA GLY A 283 -1.34 -7.30 14.81
C GLY A 283 -1.63 -8.32 15.90
N ALA A 284 -2.12 -9.52 15.53
CA ALA A 284 -2.33 -10.61 16.46
C ALA A 284 -1.01 -11.11 17.09
N VAL A 285 0.05 -11.26 16.28
CA VAL A 285 1.40 -11.61 16.78
C VAL A 285 1.93 -10.55 17.74
N ALA A 286 1.75 -9.27 17.40
CA ALA A 286 2.17 -8.18 18.27
C ALA A 286 1.36 -8.13 19.59
N ALA A 287 0.06 -8.47 19.57
CA ALA A 287 -0.75 -8.61 20.77
C ALA A 287 -0.23 -9.72 21.69
N VAL A 288 0.17 -10.87 21.14
CA VAL A 288 0.82 -11.95 21.90
C VAL A 288 2.14 -11.45 22.52
N SER A 289 2.95 -10.70 21.76
CA SER A 289 4.20 -10.11 22.29
C SER A 289 3.93 -9.17 23.46
N LEU A 290 2.85 -8.39 23.38
CA LEU A 290 2.43 -7.48 24.45
C LEU A 290 1.96 -8.24 25.70
N LEU A 291 1.28 -9.37 25.54
CA LEU A 291 0.91 -10.26 26.66
C LEU A 291 2.15 -10.83 27.35
N VAL A 292 3.16 -11.26 26.58
CA VAL A 292 4.45 -11.71 27.13
C VAL A 292 5.13 -10.60 27.94
N GLY A 293 5.12 -9.36 27.41
CA GLY A 293 5.57 -8.17 28.16
C GLY A 293 4.81 -7.96 29.46
N GLY A 294 3.48 -8.18 29.45
CA GLY A 294 2.63 -8.12 30.65
C GLY A 294 2.97 -9.19 31.69
N ILE A 295 3.24 -10.43 31.28
CA ILE A 295 3.73 -11.48 32.16
C ILE A 295 5.07 -11.07 32.80
N GLY A 296 5.93 -10.39 32.03
CA GLY A 296 7.16 -9.78 32.54
C GLY A 296 6.90 -8.79 33.68
N ILE A 297 5.89 -7.89 33.53
CA ILE A 297 5.46 -6.99 34.62
C ILE A 297 5.04 -7.80 35.85
N MET A 298 4.17 -8.77 35.65
CA MET A 298 3.65 -9.61 36.76
C MET A 298 4.79 -10.26 37.54
N ASN A 299 5.74 -10.89 36.86
CA ASN A 299 6.87 -11.55 37.48
C ASN A 299 7.75 -10.60 38.29
N ILE A 300 8.01 -9.41 37.74
CA ILE A 300 8.82 -8.41 38.46
C ILE A 300 8.09 -7.84 39.66
N MET A 301 6.79 -7.61 39.52
CA MET A 301 6.00 -7.10 40.62
C MET A 301 5.90 -8.14 41.75
N LEU A 302 5.79 -9.46 41.42
CA LEU A 302 5.83 -10.53 42.41
C LEU A 302 7.15 -10.52 43.19
N VAL A 303 8.28 -10.42 42.50
CA VAL A 303 9.58 -10.34 43.16
C VAL A 303 9.72 -9.04 43.97
N SER A 304 9.23 -7.90 43.45
CA SER A 304 9.25 -6.63 44.19
C SER A 304 8.42 -6.72 45.50
N VAL A 305 7.30 -7.41 45.47
CA VAL A 305 6.47 -7.64 46.66
C VAL A 305 7.22 -8.52 47.69
N THR A 306 7.88 -9.60 47.24
CA THR A 306 8.67 -10.45 48.16
C THR A 306 9.90 -9.73 48.72
N GLU A 307 10.62 -8.95 47.96
CA GLU A 307 11.75 -8.13 48.43
C GLU A 307 11.34 -7.09 49.48
N ARG A 308 10.07 -6.61 49.44
CA ARG A 308 9.52 -5.57 50.31
C ARG A 308 8.54 -6.11 51.34
N THR A 309 8.48 -7.41 51.56
CA THR A 309 7.54 -8.07 52.50
C THR A 309 7.53 -7.40 53.87
N ARG A 310 8.70 -7.17 54.45
CA ARG A 310 8.83 -6.52 55.78
C ARG A 310 8.33 -5.06 55.79
N GLU A 311 8.60 -4.30 54.75
CA GLU A 311 8.12 -2.92 54.60
C GLU A 311 6.59 -2.86 54.46
N ILE A 312 5.99 -3.76 53.69
CA ILE A 312 4.54 -3.90 53.53
C ILE A 312 3.90 -4.31 54.86
N GLY A 313 4.45 -5.33 55.52
CA GLY A 313 3.97 -5.78 56.83
C GLY A 313 3.99 -4.70 57.91
N LEU A 314 5.07 -3.88 57.94
CA LEU A 314 5.17 -2.77 58.87
C LEU A 314 4.07 -1.73 58.60
N ARG A 315 3.79 -1.36 57.34
CA ARG A 315 2.73 -0.42 56.97
C ARG A 315 1.35 -0.92 57.39
N LEU A 316 1.05 -2.21 57.15
CA LEU A 316 -0.21 -2.82 57.52
C LEU A 316 -0.34 -2.90 59.05
N ALA A 317 0.75 -3.18 59.80
CA ALA A 317 0.79 -3.23 61.26
C ALA A 317 0.50 -1.90 61.93
N ILE A 318 0.92 -0.79 61.30
CA ILE A 318 0.65 0.58 61.79
C ILE A 318 -0.70 1.15 61.31
N GLY A 319 -1.53 0.35 60.59
CA GLY A 319 -2.91 0.66 60.24
C GLY A 319 -3.13 1.18 58.81
N ALA A 320 -2.22 0.94 57.86
CA ALA A 320 -2.47 1.26 56.47
C ALA A 320 -3.60 0.33 55.91
N LEU A 321 -4.49 0.90 55.11
CA LEU A 321 -5.59 0.14 54.49
C LEU A 321 -5.06 -0.75 53.35
N GLU A 322 -5.59 -1.97 53.25
CA GLU A 322 -5.28 -2.90 52.13
C GLU A 322 -5.44 -2.21 50.76
N ARG A 323 -6.49 -1.39 50.60
CA ARG A 323 -6.74 -0.61 49.39
C ARG A 323 -5.61 0.36 49.03
N GLU A 324 -4.96 0.95 50.02
CA GLU A 324 -3.85 1.90 49.80
C GLU A 324 -2.61 1.16 49.29
N VAL A 325 -2.31 0.00 49.86
CA VAL A 325 -1.22 -0.88 49.44
C VAL A 325 -1.48 -1.38 47.99
N LEU A 326 -2.71 -1.89 47.75
CA LEU A 326 -3.12 -2.33 46.42
C LEU A 326 -2.94 -1.23 45.36
N LEU A 327 -3.47 -0.01 45.62
CA LEU A 327 -3.38 1.10 44.70
C LEU A 327 -1.93 1.53 44.45
N GLN A 328 -1.08 1.47 45.48
CA GLN A 328 0.33 1.85 45.34
C GLN A 328 1.04 0.92 44.34
N PHE A 329 0.94 -0.39 44.48
CA PHE A 329 1.57 -1.37 43.59
C PHE A 329 0.94 -1.37 42.19
N LEU A 330 -0.39 -1.15 42.11
CA LEU A 330 -1.09 -1.05 40.84
C LEU A 330 -0.61 0.19 40.03
N ILE A 331 -0.47 1.34 40.71
CA ILE A 331 0.06 2.55 40.07
C ILE A 331 1.51 2.31 39.60
N GLU A 332 2.33 1.61 40.39
CA GLU A 332 3.71 1.27 39.99
C GLU A 332 3.73 0.44 38.68
N ALA A 333 2.86 -0.57 38.55
CA ALA A 333 2.73 -1.36 37.33
C ALA A 333 2.23 -0.54 36.13
N VAL A 334 1.22 0.30 36.34
CA VAL A 334 0.68 1.16 35.27
C VAL A 334 1.70 2.18 34.80
N VAL A 335 2.48 2.77 35.69
CA VAL A 335 3.55 3.73 35.35
C VAL A 335 4.63 3.07 34.51
N LEU A 336 5.06 1.84 34.87
CA LEU A 336 6.01 1.06 34.09
C LEU A 336 5.48 0.77 32.69
N ALA A 337 4.22 0.33 32.60
CA ALA A 337 3.56 0.04 31.32
C ALA A 337 3.38 1.30 30.46
N ALA A 338 2.96 2.41 31.07
CA ALA A 338 2.80 3.68 30.38
C ALA A 338 4.13 4.25 29.85
N LEU A 339 5.21 4.15 30.62
CA LEU A 339 6.56 4.52 30.18
C LEU A 339 7.00 3.66 28.99
N GLY A 340 6.78 2.33 29.07
CA GLY A 340 7.03 1.42 27.94
C GLY A 340 6.22 1.80 26.72
N GLY A 341 4.95 2.13 26.89
CA GLY A 341 4.06 2.61 25.82
C GLY A 341 4.57 3.89 25.16
N ILE A 342 4.95 4.90 25.93
CA ILE A 342 5.48 6.18 25.40
C ILE A 342 6.78 5.95 24.63
N ILE A 343 7.73 5.20 25.21
CA ILE A 343 8.99 4.88 24.55
C ILE A 343 8.72 4.09 23.29
N GLY A 344 7.79 3.11 23.32
CA GLY A 344 7.36 2.32 22.18
C GLY A 344 6.80 3.18 21.06
N ILE A 345 5.95 4.18 21.36
CA ILE A 345 5.41 5.14 20.38
C ILE A 345 6.52 5.95 19.72
N VAL A 346 7.48 6.46 20.49
CA VAL A 346 8.60 7.24 19.95
C VAL A 346 9.45 6.40 18.99
N ILE A 347 9.81 5.19 19.41
CA ILE A 347 10.59 4.25 18.59
C ILE A 347 9.79 3.86 17.33
N ALA A 348 8.50 3.54 17.48
CA ALA A 348 7.62 3.19 16.36
C ALA A 348 7.53 4.31 15.33
N THR A 349 7.37 5.55 15.79
CA THR A 349 7.29 6.72 14.90
C THR A 349 8.59 6.88 14.11
N GLY A 350 9.74 6.82 14.77
CA GLY A 350 11.04 6.89 14.12
C GLY A 350 11.27 5.74 13.12
N ALA A 351 10.99 4.51 13.54
CA ALA A 351 11.11 3.33 12.70
C ALA A 351 10.17 3.41 11.48
N SER A 352 8.91 3.82 11.67
CA SER A 352 7.93 3.97 10.59
C SER A 352 8.36 4.99 9.55
N ILE A 353 8.92 6.13 9.96
CA ILE A 353 9.42 7.15 9.03
C ILE A 353 10.58 6.62 8.19
N VAL A 354 11.53 5.92 8.82
CA VAL A 354 12.69 5.37 8.12
C VAL A 354 12.26 4.26 7.16
N LEU A 355 11.45 3.30 7.63
CA LEU A 355 10.97 2.18 6.82
C LEU A 355 10.08 2.65 5.67
N ALA A 356 9.19 3.62 5.89
CA ALA A 356 8.36 4.19 4.84
C ALA A 356 9.19 4.80 3.70
N ARG A 357 10.29 5.51 4.04
CA ARG A 357 11.23 6.04 3.03
C ARG A 357 11.96 4.93 2.27
N VAL A 358 12.44 3.90 2.95
CA VAL A 358 13.13 2.77 2.32
C VAL A 358 12.20 1.99 1.40
N MET A 359 10.94 1.80 1.81
CA MET A 359 9.94 1.07 1.04
C MET A 359 9.26 1.92 -0.04
N GLY A 360 9.51 3.23 -0.11
CA GLY A 360 8.86 4.13 -1.07
C GLY A 360 7.35 4.30 -0.86
N VAL A 361 6.86 4.08 0.37
CA VAL A 361 5.43 4.25 0.71
C VAL A 361 5.21 5.55 1.50
N PRO A 362 4.04 6.19 1.39
CA PRO A 362 3.74 7.40 2.15
C PRO A 362 3.68 7.08 3.66
N TYR A 363 4.31 7.92 4.46
CA TYR A 363 4.15 7.88 5.91
C TYR A 363 2.85 8.57 6.30
N LEU A 364 1.94 7.83 6.93
CA LEU A 364 0.65 8.34 7.42
C LEU A 364 0.65 8.33 8.95
N PHE A 365 0.75 9.51 9.56
CA PHE A 365 0.63 9.63 11.01
C PHE A 365 -0.81 9.41 11.44
N ASP A 366 -1.04 8.41 12.28
CA ASP A 366 -2.36 8.08 12.81
C ASP A 366 -2.40 8.26 14.33
N PRO A 367 -2.98 9.36 14.84
CA PRO A 367 -3.09 9.61 16.27
C PRO A 367 -3.96 8.57 16.97
N THR A 368 -4.92 7.96 16.27
CA THR A 368 -5.85 6.98 16.84
C THR A 368 -5.12 5.72 17.27
N ILE A 369 -4.24 5.19 16.40
CA ILE A 369 -3.47 3.99 16.73
C ILE A 369 -2.48 4.24 17.86
N ASN A 370 -1.86 5.43 17.89
CA ASN A 370 -0.95 5.81 18.97
C ASN A 370 -1.66 5.89 20.32
N LEU A 371 -2.84 6.53 20.36
CA LEU A 371 -3.66 6.63 21.58
C LEU A 371 -4.15 5.24 22.01
N LEU A 372 -4.66 4.45 21.07
CA LEU A 372 -5.15 3.10 21.35
C LEU A 372 -4.04 2.20 21.90
N SER A 373 -2.85 2.24 21.29
CA SER A 373 -1.69 1.48 21.76
C SER A 373 -1.22 1.90 23.15
N PHE A 374 -1.27 3.21 23.47
CA PHE A 374 -0.98 3.72 24.79
C PHE A 374 -1.99 3.22 25.84
N LEU A 375 -3.29 3.33 25.53
CA LEU A 375 -4.35 2.86 26.42
C LEU A 375 -4.27 1.35 26.64
N PHE A 376 -3.95 0.60 25.58
CA PHE A 376 -3.78 -0.85 25.67
C PHE A 376 -2.57 -1.22 26.53
N SER A 377 -1.46 -0.50 26.38
CA SER A 377 -0.27 -0.67 27.22
C SER A 377 -0.59 -0.41 28.71
N ALA A 378 -1.29 0.69 29.01
CA ALA A 378 -1.73 1.00 30.38
C ALA A 378 -2.68 -0.08 30.91
N GLY A 379 -3.62 -0.56 30.09
CA GLY A 379 -4.54 -1.66 30.42
C GLY A 379 -3.81 -2.96 30.78
N ILE A 380 -2.75 -3.30 30.06
CA ILE A 380 -1.87 -4.44 30.39
C ILE A 380 -1.18 -4.24 31.75
N GLY A 381 -0.72 -3.01 32.02
CA GLY A 381 -0.19 -2.67 33.34
C GLY A 381 -1.19 -2.93 34.48
N VAL A 382 -2.46 -2.56 34.26
CA VAL A 382 -3.55 -2.84 35.24
C VAL A 382 -3.79 -4.35 35.35
N LEU A 383 -3.97 -5.05 34.25
CA LEU A 383 -4.31 -6.47 34.21
C LEU A 383 -3.27 -7.34 34.90
N PHE A 384 -2.01 -7.18 34.53
CA PHE A 384 -0.91 -7.99 35.05
C PHE A 384 -0.33 -7.45 36.37
N GLY A 385 -0.55 -6.17 36.70
CA GLY A 385 -0.18 -5.59 37.99
C GLY A 385 -1.16 -5.88 39.11
N TYR A 386 -2.43 -6.16 38.77
CA TYR A 386 -3.48 -6.38 39.77
C TYR A 386 -3.22 -7.60 40.67
N PHE A 387 -2.80 -8.74 40.12
CA PHE A 387 -2.57 -9.96 40.90
C PHE A 387 -1.46 -9.80 41.92
N PRO A 388 -0.24 -9.30 41.57
CA PRO A 388 0.80 -9.02 42.58
C PRO A 388 0.39 -7.96 43.60
N ALA A 389 -0.28 -6.89 43.17
CA ALA A 389 -0.74 -5.84 44.05
C ALA A 389 -1.76 -6.34 45.09
N ARG A 390 -2.68 -7.21 44.68
CA ARG A 390 -3.64 -7.85 45.57
C ARG A 390 -2.94 -8.76 46.57
N ARG A 391 -1.94 -9.52 46.15
CA ARG A 391 -1.15 -10.39 47.06
C ARG A 391 -0.40 -9.57 48.10
N ALA A 392 0.14 -8.41 47.72
CA ALA A 392 0.77 -7.49 48.68
C ALA A 392 -0.21 -6.89 49.67
N ALA A 393 -1.43 -6.56 49.25
CA ALA A 393 -2.46 -5.93 50.09
C ALA A 393 -3.05 -6.91 51.11
N GLN A 394 -3.09 -8.20 50.78
CA GLN A 394 -3.66 -9.26 51.63
C GLN A 394 -2.62 -9.99 52.49
N MET A 395 -1.44 -9.45 52.66
CA MET A 395 -0.36 -10.05 53.43
C MET A 395 -0.63 -9.92 54.93
N ASP A 396 -0.44 -11.02 55.67
CA ASP A 396 -0.55 -10.98 57.15
C ASP A 396 0.63 -10.21 57.73
N PRO A 397 0.39 -9.13 58.50
CA PRO A 397 1.45 -8.31 59.11
C PRO A 397 2.39 -9.10 60.00
N ILE A 398 1.85 -10.13 60.73
CA ILE A 398 2.62 -10.91 61.67
C ILE A 398 3.58 -11.84 60.94
N GLU A 399 3.09 -12.52 59.88
CA GLU A 399 3.94 -13.37 59.03
C GLU A 399 4.99 -12.55 58.27
N ALA A 400 4.59 -11.37 57.76
CA ALA A 400 5.48 -10.49 57.03
C ALA A 400 6.67 -9.94 57.84
N LEU A 401 6.45 -9.72 59.15
CA LEU A 401 7.49 -9.27 60.09
C LEU A 401 8.38 -10.39 60.58
N ARG A 402 7.91 -11.67 60.49
CA ARG A 402 8.64 -12.86 60.92
C ARG A 402 9.56 -13.44 59.84
N HIS A 403 9.38 -13.03 58.59
CA HIS A 403 10.27 -13.41 57.48
C HIS A 403 11.61 -12.71 57.62
N GLU A 404 12.68 -13.50 57.81
CA GLU A 404 14.08 -13.06 57.70
C GLU A 404 14.50 -12.85 56.25
#